data_b455cb850a61acff617e277b4b95e02c
#
_entry.id   b455cb850a61acff617e277b4b95e02c
#
_cell.length_a   1.000
_cell.length_b   1.000
_cell.length_c   1.000
_cell.angle_alpha   90.00
_cell.angle_beta   90.00
_cell.angle_gamma   90.00
#
_symmetry.space_group_name_H-M   'P 1'
#
loop_
_entity.id
_entity.type
_entity.pdbx_description
1 polymer ?
#
loop_
_entity_poly.entity_id
_entity_poly.type
_entity_poly.pdbx_seq_one_letter_code
_entity_poly.pdbx_strand_id
1 'polypeptide(L)'
;FDERDPADLDRDFAQRAFTVGSGGPGGSGKTALVWRLCEALRDRTNMAVVTNDIFTREDTEFLVRQGALPSERIRAVETGGCPHAAIREDVTPNLVALEQLSAEHQPELLLCESGGDNLAAHFSRELADFTIYVIDVAGGDKVPRKGGPGITQSDLLVIYKIDLAEAVGADLDVRRSDAVMMRGAGPWG
;
A
#
# COMPACT_ATOMS: atom_id res chain seq x y z
N PHE A 1 -5.50 13.16 9.83
CA PHE A 1 -6.35 11.97 9.69
C PHE A 1 -7.81 12.33 9.44
N ASP A 2 -8.35 13.30 10.15
CA ASP A 2 -9.76 13.69 10.07
C ASP A 2 -10.14 14.43 8.76
N GLU A 3 -9.14 14.91 8.02
CA GLU A 3 -9.31 15.58 6.71
C GLU A 3 -9.23 14.60 5.51
N ARG A 4 -9.09 13.28 5.77
CA ARG A 4 -9.03 12.30 4.70
C ARG A 4 -10.38 12.14 4.00
N ASP A 5 -10.34 11.89 2.71
CA ASP A 5 -11.54 11.55 1.96
C ASP A 5 -12.13 10.23 2.50
N PRO A 6 -13.45 10.15 2.74
CA PRO A 6 -14.08 8.90 3.13
C PRO A 6 -14.00 7.86 2.01
N ALA A 7 -14.00 6.57 2.37
CA ALA A 7 -14.18 5.50 1.39
C ALA A 7 -15.60 5.54 0.81
N ASP A 8 -15.72 5.30 -0.49
CA ASP A 8 -17.02 5.07 -1.13
C ASP A 8 -17.44 3.62 -0.93
N LEU A 9 -18.21 3.37 0.13
CA LEU A 9 -18.72 2.03 0.46
C LEU A 9 -20.04 1.69 -0.26
N ASP A 10 -20.59 2.61 -1.04
CA ASP A 10 -21.83 2.41 -1.82
C ASP A 10 -21.52 1.98 -3.27
N ARG A 11 -20.24 1.91 -3.67
CA ARG A 11 -19.84 1.47 -5.01
C ARG A 11 -20.11 -0.02 -5.25
N ASP A 12 -20.16 -0.43 -6.53
CA ASP A 12 -20.37 -1.83 -6.91
C ASP A 12 -19.11 -2.69 -6.65
N PHE A 13 -19.15 -3.45 -5.55
CA PHE A 13 -18.08 -4.39 -5.19
C PHE A 13 -18.06 -5.66 -6.06
N ALA A 14 -19.10 -5.91 -6.88
CA ALA A 14 -19.06 -7.00 -7.86
C ALA A 14 -18.21 -6.64 -9.09
N GLN A 15 -18.18 -5.36 -9.46
CA GLN A 15 -17.30 -4.88 -10.53
C GLN A 15 -15.83 -4.89 -10.10
N ARG A 16 -15.54 -4.42 -8.91
CA ARG A 16 -14.20 -4.42 -8.31
C ARG A 16 -14.30 -4.74 -6.81
N ALA A 17 -13.73 -5.84 -6.39
CA ALA A 17 -13.74 -6.27 -4.98
C ALA A 17 -13.13 -5.21 -4.04
N PHE A 18 -13.34 -5.35 -2.73
CA PHE A 18 -12.75 -4.46 -1.73
C PHE A 18 -11.23 -4.37 -1.92
N THR A 19 -10.72 -3.17 -2.09
CA THR A 19 -9.33 -2.93 -2.47
C THR A 19 -8.57 -2.21 -1.37
N VAL A 20 -7.46 -2.81 -0.93
CA VAL A 20 -6.51 -2.20 0.00
C VAL A 20 -5.30 -1.70 -0.78
N GLY A 21 -5.04 -0.39 -0.71
CA GLY A 21 -3.86 0.25 -1.28
C GLY A 21 -2.70 0.21 -0.30
N SER A 22 -1.52 -0.25 -0.74
CA SER A 22 -0.26 -0.21 0.02
C SER A 22 0.69 0.80 -0.61
N GLY A 23 0.82 1.97 -0.01
CA GLY A 23 1.69 3.07 -0.43
C GLY A 23 2.89 3.25 0.49
N GLY A 24 3.86 4.04 0.03
CA GLY A 24 5.04 4.40 0.80
C GLY A 24 6.31 4.48 -0.02
N PRO A 25 7.40 5.02 0.54
CA PRO A 25 8.67 5.18 -0.15
C PRO A 25 9.24 3.86 -0.68
N GLY A 26 10.09 3.96 -1.71
CA GLY A 26 10.85 2.81 -2.20
C GLY A 26 11.66 2.18 -1.05
N GLY A 27 11.68 0.85 -0.99
CA GLY A 27 12.41 0.11 0.05
C GLY A 27 11.78 0.13 1.44
N SER A 28 10.62 0.77 1.67
CA SER A 28 9.98 0.84 3.00
C SER A 28 9.43 -0.50 3.51
N GLY A 29 9.28 -1.50 2.62
CA GLY A 29 8.78 -2.83 2.98
C GLY A 29 7.35 -3.12 2.53
N LYS A 30 6.80 -2.33 1.60
CA LYS A 30 5.44 -2.53 1.04
C LYS A 30 5.24 -3.94 0.51
N THR A 31 6.13 -4.40 -0.37
CA THR A 31 6.05 -5.74 -0.99
C THR A 31 6.14 -6.85 0.04
N ALA A 32 6.98 -6.68 1.07
CA ALA A 32 7.05 -7.62 2.20
C ALA A 32 5.74 -7.65 3.01
N LEU A 33 5.12 -6.48 3.22
CA LEU A 33 3.81 -6.41 3.88
C LEU A 33 2.73 -7.10 3.04
N VAL A 34 2.68 -6.82 1.72
CA VAL A 34 1.74 -7.49 0.80
C VAL A 34 1.92 -9.00 0.84
N TRP A 35 3.16 -9.49 0.77
CA TRP A 35 3.45 -10.92 0.91
C TRP A 35 2.92 -11.50 2.21
N ARG A 36 3.22 -10.86 3.36
CA ARG A 36 2.77 -11.34 4.67
C ARG A 36 1.24 -11.31 4.83
N LEU A 37 0.57 -10.31 4.26
CA LEU A 37 -0.88 -10.28 4.21
C LEU A 37 -1.45 -11.44 3.39
N CYS A 38 -0.85 -11.74 2.23
CA CYS A 38 -1.24 -12.90 1.44
C CYS A 38 -1.06 -14.21 2.24
N GLU A 39 0.11 -14.43 2.88
CA GLU A 39 0.33 -15.61 3.71
C GLU A 39 -0.70 -15.75 4.84
N ALA A 40 -1.04 -14.66 5.50
CA ALA A 40 -1.96 -14.68 6.64
C ALA A 40 -3.42 -14.90 6.25
N LEU A 41 -3.81 -14.52 5.03
CA LEU A 41 -5.22 -14.43 4.65
C LEU A 41 -5.65 -15.40 3.55
N ARG A 42 -4.74 -15.86 2.67
CA ARG A 42 -5.06 -16.63 1.46
C ARG A 42 -5.82 -17.92 1.70
N ASP A 43 -5.66 -18.55 2.87
CA ASP A 43 -6.32 -19.82 3.20
C ASP A 43 -7.79 -19.63 3.61
N ARG A 44 -8.20 -18.39 3.89
CA ARG A 44 -9.55 -18.05 4.35
C ARG A 44 -10.24 -16.93 3.57
N THR A 45 -9.52 -16.29 2.67
CA THR A 45 -10.01 -15.15 1.87
C THR A 45 -9.52 -15.30 0.44
N ASN A 46 -10.43 -15.25 -0.51
CA ASN A 46 -10.08 -15.26 -1.92
C ASN A 46 -9.46 -13.91 -2.31
N MET A 47 -8.19 -13.92 -2.71
CA MET A 47 -7.39 -12.71 -2.91
C MET A 47 -6.77 -12.62 -4.29
N ALA A 48 -6.50 -11.39 -4.74
CA ALA A 48 -5.61 -11.09 -5.86
C ALA A 48 -4.81 -9.82 -5.58
N VAL A 49 -3.72 -9.63 -6.33
CA VAL A 49 -2.75 -8.54 -6.12
C VAL A 49 -2.43 -7.83 -7.43
N VAL A 50 -2.40 -6.51 -7.39
CA VAL A 50 -1.79 -5.66 -8.43
C VAL A 50 -0.56 -4.99 -7.83
N THR A 51 0.58 -5.09 -8.52
CA THR A 51 1.79 -4.32 -8.19
C THR A 51 2.06 -3.29 -9.26
N ASN A 52 2.50 -2.12 -8.84
CA ASN A 52 2.95 -1.06 -9.73
C ASN A 52 4.46 -1.01 -9.73
N ASP A 53 5.05 -0.96 -10.92
CA ASP A 53 6.49 -0.76 -11.06
C ASP A 53 6.77 0.18 -12.25
N ILE A 54 7.90 0.90 -12.17
CA ILE A 54 8.25 1.89 -13.20
C ILE A 54 8.74 1.21 -14.46
N PHE A 55 9.64 0.23 -14.34
CA PHE A 55 10.33 -0.43 -15.47
C PHE A 55 10.56 -1.93 -15.29
N THR A 56 10.23 -2.50 -14.14
CA THR A 56 10.54 -3.89 -13.81
C THR A 56 9.30 -4.61 -13.30
N ARG A 57 9.42 -5.93 -13.18
CA ARG A 57 8.40 -6.77 -12.55
C ARG A 57 8.91 -7.39 -11.25
N GLU A 58 9.89 -6.71 -10.62
CA GLU A 58 10.59 -7.27 -9.46
C GLU A 58 9.64 -7.61 -8.31
N ASP A 59 8.70 -6.72 -8.00
CA ASP A 59 7.73 -6.94 -6.93
C ASP A 59 6.78 -8.10 -7.24
N THR A 60 6.28 -8.18 -8.49
CA THR A 60 5.48 -9.32 -8.95
C THR A 60 6.28 -10.63 -8.88
N GLU A 61 7.51 -10.64 -9.41
CA GLU A 61 8.38 -11.81 -9.41
C GLU A 61 8.75 -12.24 -7.99
N PHE A 62 8.97 -11.28 -7.10
CA PHE A 62 9.19 -11.55 -5.67
C PHE A 62 7.98 -12.25 -5.06
N LEU A 63 6.78 -11.73 -5.23
CA LEU A 63 5.55 -12.30 -4.68
C LEU A 63 5.29 -13.72 -5.22
N VAL A 64 5.50 -13.94 -6.51
CA VAL A 64 5.37 -15.27 -7.14
C VAL A 64 6.42 -16.23 -6.59
N ARG A 65 7.68 -15.82 -6.50
CA ARG A 65 8.79 -16.64 -5.97
C ARG A 65 8.58 -16.99 -4.50
N GLN A 66 8.00 -16.10 -3.71
CA GLN A 66 7.65 -16.36 -2.31
C GLN A 66 6.38 -17.19 -2.17
N GLY A 67 5.70 -17.51 -3.25
CA GLY A 67 4.43 -18.26 -3.19
C GLY A 67 3.32 -17.50 -2.48
N ALA A 68 3.30 -16.16 -2.59
CA ALA A 68 2.28 -15.33 -1.96
C ALA A 68 0.87 -15.76 -2.39
N LEU A 69 0.65 -15.83 -3.70
CA LEU A 69 -0.55 -16.34 -4.37
C LEU A 69 -0.13 -17.08 -5.66
N PRO A 70 -1.02 -17.86 -6.30
CA PRO A 70 -0.84 -18.35 -7.66
C PRO A 70 -0.56 -17.19 -8.64
N SER A 71 0.34 -17.41 -9.61
CA SER A 71 0.83 -16.35 -10.49
C SER A 71 -0.26 -15.64 -11.29
N GLU A 72 -1.33 -16.35 -11.64
CA GLU A 72 -2.49 -15.80 -12.33
C GLU A 72 -3.30 -14.80 -11.53
N ARG A 73 -3.07 -14.76 -10.20
CA ARG A 73 -3.71 -13.82 -9.26
C ARG A 73 -2.84 -12.61 -8.93
N ILE A 74 -1.65 -12.53 -9.51
CA ILE A 74 -0.71 -11.41 -9.30
C ILE A 74 -0.47 -10.75 -10.67
N ARG A 75 -0.77 -9.46 -10.78
CA ARG A 75 -0.63 -8.70 -12.02
C ARG A 75 0.26 -7.48 -11.83
N ALA A 76 1.25 -7.32 -12.71
CA ALA A 76 2.06 -6.12 -12.79
C ALA A 76 1.38 -5.08 -13.67
N VAL A 77 1.38 -3.82 -13.23
CA VAL A 77 1.01 -2.64 -14.02
C VAL A 77 2.25 -1.77 -14.16
N GLU A 78 2.68 -1.58 -15.41
CA GLU A 78 3.79 -0.68 -15.71
C GLU A 78 3.26 0.77 -15.73
N THR A 79 3.79 1.60 -14.84
CA THR A 79 3.27 2.95 -14.60
C THR A 79 4.02 4.06 -15.34
N GLY A 80 5.02 3.69 -16.17
CA GLY A 80 5.88 4.68 -16.83
C GLY A 80 6.68 5.50 -15.81
N GLY A 81 7.09 6.70 -16.18
CA GLY A 81 8.02 7.51 -15.39
C GLY A 81 7.50 8.12 -14.07
N CYS A 82 6.23 7.92 -13.70
CA CYS A 82 5.65 8.55 -12.51
C CYS A 82 4.71 7.63 -11.72
N PRO A 83 5.22 6.86 -10.73
CA PRO A 83 4.42 5.92 -9.95
C PRO A 83 3.26 6.56 -9.18
N HIS A 84 3.42 7.81 -8.70
CA HIS A 84 2.33 8.47 -7.95
C HIS A 84 1.16 8.85 -8.85
N ALA A 85 1.41 9.14 -10.13
CA ALA A 85 0.32 9.42 -11.06
C ALA A 85 -0.63 8.22 -11.17
N ALA A 86 -0.10 7.02 -11.23
CA ALA A 86 -0.86 5.79 -11.39
C ALA A 86 -1.79 5.44 -10.21
N ILE A 87 -1.53 5.97 -9.03
CA ILE A 87 -2.36 5.71 -7.83
C ILE A 87 -3.27 6.89 -7.48
N ARG A 88 -3.14 8.05 -8.15
CA ARG A 88 -3.89 9.25 -7.81
C ARG A 88 -4.42 10.05 -8.99
N GLU A 89 -3.63 10.30 -10.03
CA GLU A 89 -3.98 11.22 -11.12
C GLU A 89 -4.56 10.49 -12.33
N ASP A 90 -3.92 9.42 -12.76
CA ASP A 90 -4.39 8.52 -13.81
C ASP A 90 -4.45 7.08 -13.29
N VAL A 91 -5.49 6.78 -12.57
CA VAL A 91 -5.71 5.47 -11.94
C VAL A 91 -6.23 4.41 -12.91
N THR A 92 -6.51 4.79 -14.16
CA THR A 92 -7.14 3.92 -15.17
C THR A 92 -6.42 2.58 -15.36
N PRO A 93 -5.09 2.51 -15.52
CA PRO A 93 -4.41 1.22 -15.71
C PRO A 93 -4.60 0.27 -14.54
N ASN A 94 -4.57 0.81 -13.32
CA ASN A 94 -4.79 0.03 -12.10
C ASN A 94 -6.24 -0.42 -11.95
N LEU A 95 -7.20 0.47 -12.21
CA LEU A 95 -8.63 0.11 -12.19
C LEU A 95 -8.93 -1.03 -13.16
N VAL A 96 -8.45 -0.92 -14.41
CA VAL A 96 -8.62 -1.98 -15.41
C VAL A 96 -8.04 -3.31 -14.94
N ALA A 97 -6.83 -3.31 -14.36
CA ALA A 97 -6.20 -4.52 -13.86
C ALA A 97 -6.99 -5.14 -12.69
N LEU A 98 -7.47 -4.32 -11.75
CA LEU A 98 -8.26 -4.76 -10.59
C LEU A 98 -9.63 -5.31 -11.00
N GLU A 99 -10.31 -4.65 -11.95
CA GLU A 99 -11.59 -5.10 -12.50
C GLU A 99 -11.45 -6.41 -13.28
N GLN A 100 -10.38 -6.56 -14.07
CA GLN A 100 -10.09 -7.82 -14.78
C GLN A 100 -9.84 -8.96 -13.79
N LEU A 101 -9.04 -8.75 -12.74
CA LEU A 101 -8.83 -9.75 -11.70
C LEU A 101 -10.13 -10.09 -10.96
N SER A 102 -11.00 -9.09 -10.76
CA SER A 102 -12.31 -9.30 -10.16
C SER A 102 -13.21 -10.17 -11.04
N ALA A 103 -13.23 -9.93 -12.35
CA ALA A 103 -13.99 -10.71 -13.29
C ALA A 103 -13.46 -12.15 -13.45
N GLU A 104 -12.14 -12.32 -13.46
CA GLU A 104 -11.49 -13.63 -13.70
C GLU A 104 -11.51 -14.54 -12.46
N HIS A 105 -11.33 -13.97 -11.27
CA HIS A 105 -11.09 -14.75 -10.05
C HIS A 105 -12.11 -14.53 -8.94
N GLN A 106 -12.99 -13.53 -9.07
CA GLN A 106 -14.02 -13.18 -8.08
C GLN A 106 -13.44 -13.07 -6.65
N PRO A 107 -12.34 -12.31 -6.45
CA PRO A 107 -11.74 -12.17 -5.14
C PRO A 107 -12.68 -11.45 -4.17
N GLU A 108 -12.52 -11.72 -2.89
CA GLU A 108 -13.15 -10.96 -1.80
C GLU A 108 -12.29 -9.75 -1.41
N LEU A 109 -10.97 -9.86 -1.63
CA LEU A 109 -9.98 -8.84 -1.28
C LEU A 109 -8.97 -8.65 -2.41
N LEU A 110 -8.78 -7.41 -2.81
CA LEU A 110 -7.70 -6.97 -3.70
C LEU A 110 -6.65 -6.20 -2.92
N LEU A 111 -5.39 -6.45 -3.21
CA LEU A 111 -4.28 -5.61 -2.76
C LEU A 111 -3.72 -4.87 -3.98
N CYS A 112 -3.46 -3.57 -3.83
CA CYS A 112 -2.83 -2.74 -4.85
C CYS A 112 -1.59 -2.07 -4.24
N GLU A 113 -0.40 -2.46 -4.69
CA GLU A 113 0.86 -1.89 -4.21
C GLU A 113 1.31 -0.77 -5.16
N SER A 114 1.74 0.37 -4.59
CA SER A 114 2.35 1.44 -5.37
C SER A 114 3.82 1.17 -5.71
N GLY A 115 4.29 1.73 -6.81
CA GLY A 115 5.66 1.55 -7.30
C GLY A 115 6.75 2.31 -6.53
N GLY A 116 6.44 2.83 -5.36
CA GLY A 116 7.35 3.63 -4.54
C GLY A 116 7.03 5.11 -4.62
N ASP A 117 6.46 5.65 -3.55
CA ASP A 117 5.95 7.01 -3.48
C ASP A 117 6.82 7.90 -2.63
N ASN A 118 6.67 9.20 -2.79
CA ASN A 118 7.14 10.16 -1.80
C ASN A 118 6.03 10.40 -0.74
N LEU A 119 6.36 11.14 0.32
CA LEU A 119 5.41 11.43 1.41
C LEU A 119 4.19 12.25 0.97
N ALA A 120 4.25 12.88 -0.21
CA ALA A 120 3.15 13.66 -0.78
C ALA A 120 2.12 12.80 -1.52
N ALA A 121 2.45 11.55 -1.85
CA ALA A 121 1.56 10.65 -2.56
C ALA A 121 0.65 9.88 -1.59
N HIS A 122 -0.60 9.66 -1.99
CA HIS A 122 -1.54 8.76 -1.36
C HIS A 122 -2.52 8.25 -2.40
N PHE A 123 -3.14 7.11 -2.15
CA PHE A 123 -4.10 6.50 -3.07
C PHE A 123 -5.35 7.37 -3.25
N SER A 124 -5.82 7.47 -4.50
CA SER A 124 -7.18 7.93 -4.77
C SER A 124 -8.20 6.97 -4.18
N ARG A 125 -9.31 7.52 -3.66
CA ARG A 125 -10.44 6.72 -3.18
C ARG A 125 -11.18 6.01 -4.31
N GLU A 126 -11.01 6.44 -5.54
CA GLU A 126 -11.48 5.70 -6.71
C GLU A 126 -10.76 4.35 -6.85
N LEU A 127 -9.50 4.26 -6.42
CA LEU A 127 -8.68 3.07 -6.56
C LEU A 127 -8.69 2.17 -5.31
N ALA A 128 -8.67 2.75 -4.12
CA ALA A 128 -8.53 2.01 -2.88
C ALA A 128 -9.58 2.39 -1.84
N ASP A 129 -10.28 1.39 -1.31
CA ASP A 129 -11.31 1.54 -0.27
C ASP A 129 -10.67 1.71 1.12
N PHE A 130 -9.48 1.12 1.32
CA PHE A 130 -8.67 1.26 2.51
C PHE A 130 -7.21 1.46 2.12
N THR A 131 -6.51 2.34 2.81
CA THR A 131 -5.13 2.70 2.46
C THR A 131 -4.20 2.45 3.64
N ILE A 132 -3.12 1.71 3.37
CA ILE A 132 -2.01 1.52 4.30
C ILE A 132 -0.81 2.30 3.76
N TYR A 133 -0.22 3.14 4.58
CA TYR A 133 1.01 3.82 4.23
C TYR A 133 2.18 3.27 5.05
N VAL A 134 3.21 2.76 4.38
CA VAL A 134 4.33 2.07 5.00
C VAL A 134 5.56 2.97 4.97
N ILE A 135 6.11 3.27 6.13
CA ILE A 135 7.41 3.91 6.29
C ILE A 135 8.33 2.97 7.08
N ASP A 136 9.64 3.11 6.92
CA ASP A 136 10.59 2.32 7.68
C ASP A 136 11.45 3.16 8.63
N VAL A 137 12.18 2.51 9.51
CA VAL A 137 13.06 3.19 10.46
C VAL A 137 14.31 3.75 9.81
N ALA A 138 14.75 3.21 8.66
CA ALA A 138 15.93 3.66 7.95
C ALA A 138 15.75 5.01 7.24
N GLY A 139 14.50 5.45 7.02
CA GLY A 139 14.17 6.76 6.46
C GLY A 139 14.51 7.97 7.35
N GLY A 140 15.03 7.73 8.57
CA GLY A 140 15.40 8.74 9.56
C GLY A 140 14.29 9.07 10.55
N ASP A 141 14.65 9.53 11.76
CA ASP A 141 13.71 9.78 12.88
C ASP A 141 12.59 10.77 12.55
N LYS A 142 12.86 11.67 11.63
CA LYS A 142 11.96 12.79 11.30
C LYS A 142 10.90 12.45 10.24
N VAL A 143 10.85 11.20 9.75
CA VAL A 143 9.93 10.88 8.66
C VAL A 143 8.47 11.08 9.04
N PRO A 144 7.96 10.61 10.19
CA PRO A 144 6.58 10.91 10.58
C PRO A 144 6.32 12.41 10.73
N ARG A 145 7.25 13.14 11.35
CA ARG A 145 7.15 14.60 11.58
C ARG A 145 7.12 15.43 10.30
N LYS A 146 7.74 14.96 9.21
CA LYS A 146 7.69 15.64 7.90
C LYS A 146 6.26 15.73 7.38
N GLY A 147 5.38 14.85 7.82
CA GLY A 147 3.99 14.82 7.41
C GLY A 147 3.83 14.46 5.94
N GLY A 148 2.77 14.99 5.37
CA GLY A 148 2.35 14.71 3.99
C GLY A 148 1.15 13.78 3.95
N PRO A 149 0.37 13.79 2.83
CA PRO A 149 -0.88 13.05 2.73
C PRO A 149 -0.75 11.56 2.99
N GLY A 150 0.36 10.92 2.60
CA GLY A 150 0.61 9.52 2.89
C GLY A 150 0.57 9.22 4.39
N ILE A 151 1.19 10.07 5.21
CA ILE A 151 1.23 9.90 6.67
C ILE A 151 -0.10 10.34 7.31
N THR A 152 -0.65 11.49 6.92
CA THR A 152 -1.76 12.12 7.62
C THR A 152 -3.13 11.62 7.19
N GLN A 153 -3.29 11.15 5.95
CA GLN A 153 -4.57 10.81 5.34
C GLN A 153 -4.77 9.32 5.05
N SER A 154 -3.73 8.47 5.16
CA SER A 154 -3.92 7.02 5.06
C SER A 154 -4.82 6.50 6.20
N ASP A 155 -5.55 5.42 5.95
CA ASP A 155 -6.39 4.80 6.97
C ASP A 155 -5.54 4.15 8.06
N LEU A 156 -4.40 3.55 7.67
CA LEU A 156 -3.41 2.98 8.59
C LEU A 156 -2.00 3.42 8.21
N LEU A 157 -1.24 3.93 9.17
CA LEU A 157 0.21 4.14 9.03
C LEU A 157 0.95 2.95 9.67
N VAL A 158 1.88 2.35 8.93
CA VAL A 158 2.74 1.26 9.42
C VAL A 158 4.20 1.74 9.48
N ILE A 159 4.84 1.58 10.64
CA ILE A 159 6.27 1.82 10.84
C ILE A 159 6.97 0.46 10.83
N TYR A 160 7.69 0.18 9.77
CA TYR A 160 8.27 -1.14 9.47
C TYR A 160 9.76 -1.22 9.80
N LYS A 161 10.32 -2.44 9.85
CA LYS A 161 11.75 -2.73 10.15
C LYS A 161 12.20 -2.19 11.51
N ILE A 162 11.34 -2.21 12.50
CA ILE A 162 11.65 -1.68 13.84
C ILE A 162 12.81 -2.43 14.52
N ASP A 163 13.07 -3.66 14.13
CA ASP A 163 14.23 -4.47 14.51
C ASP A 163 15.57 -3.83 14.10
N LEU A 164 15.58 -2.99 13.08
CA LEU A 164 16.76 -2.26 12.62
C LEU A 164 16.96 -0.91 13.33
N ALA A 165 16.04 -0.49 14.21
CA ALA A 165 16.06 0.85 14.79
C ALA A 165 17.39 1.18 15.47
N GLU A 166 17.92 0.28 16.30
CA GLU A 166 19.21 0.45 16.96
C GLU A 166 20.37 0.57 15.97
N ALA A 167 20.38 -0.30 14.93
CA ALA A 167 21.44 -0.32 13.94
C ALA A 167 21.51 0.96 13.09
N VAL A 168 20.36 1.62 12.86
CA VAL A 168 20.28 2.87 12.08
C VAL A 168 20.24 4.11 12.98
N GLY A 169 20.32 3.95 14.30
CA GLY A 169 20.27 5.05 15.27
C GLY A 169 18.89 5.73 15.34
N ALA A 170 17.81 5.01 15.03
CA ALA A 170 16.47 5.53 15.06
C ALA A 170 15.85 5.40 16.47
N ASP A 171 15.28 6.49 16.97
CA ASP A 171 14.55 6.51 18.24
C ASP A 171 13.06 6.19 18.00
N LEU A 172 12.62 5.03 18.48
CA LEU A 172 11.23 4.57 18.33
C LEU A 172 10.23 5.41 19.14
N ASP A 173 10.64 5.98 20.27
CA ASP A 173 9.76 6.82 21.08
C ASP A 173 9.53 8.19 20.42
N VAL A 174 10.56 8.74 19.78
CA VAL A 174 10.42 9.93 18.93
C VAL A 174 9.46 9.66 17.78
N ARG A 175 9.63 8.53 17.07
CA ARG A 175 8.73 8.16 15.97
C ARG A 175 7.29 7.96 16.41
N ARG A 176 7.09 7.32 17.55
CA ARG A 176 5.77 7.14 18.15
C ARG A 176 5.11 8.49 18.45
N SER A 177 5.85 9.37 19.12
CA SER A 177 5.36 10.73 19.45
C SER A 177 5.01 11.52 18.19
N ASP A 178 5.86 11.45 17.15
CA ASP A 178 5.62 12.14 15.89
C ASP A 178 4.43 11.54 15.11
N ALA A 179 4.24 10.22 15.13
CA ALA A 179 3.07 9.58 14.52
C ALA A 179 1.78 10.02 15.21
N VAL A 180 1.74 10.03 16.53
CA VAL A 180 0.59 10.54 17.30
C VAL A 180 0.33 12.01 16.98
N MET A 181 1.36 12.84 16.96
CA MET A 181 1.23 14.27 16.67
C MET A 181 0.65 14.51 15.26
N MET A 182 1.11 13.76 14.25
CA MET A 182 0.70 13.96 12.85
C MET A 182 -0.64 13.32 12.51
N ARG A 183 -1.06 12.31 13.25
CA ARG A 183 -2.26 11.53 12.95
C ARG A 183 -3.41 11.75 13.93
N GLY A 184 -3.15 12.35 15.10
CA GLY A 184 -4.16 12.49 16.14
C GLY A 184 -4.76 11.12 16.52
N ALA A 185 -6.06 10.92 16.26
CA ALA A 185 -6.75 9.65 16.52
C ALA A 185 -6.55 8.60 15.40
N GLY A 186 -5.81 8.93 14.33
CA GLY A 186 -5.61 8.02 13.20
C GLY A 186 -4.82 6.76 13.57
N PRO A 187 -5.25 5.55 13.13
CA PRO A 187 -4.57 4.29 13.45
C PRO A 187 -3.13 4.25 12.92
N TRP A 188 -2.21 3.73 13.74
CA TRP A 188 -0.83 3.46 13.36
C TRP A 188 -0.27 2.27 14.16
N GLY A 189 0.76 1.59 13.62
CA GLY A 189 1.42 0.43 14.24
C GLY A 189 2.84 0.20 13.71
#